data_72165b2b7adc7dc68376928926eb8073
#
_entry.id   72165b2b7adc7dc68376928926eb8073
#
_cell.length_a   1.000
_cell.length_b   1.000
_cell.length_c   1.000
_cell.angle_alpha   90.00
_cell.angle_beta   90.00
_cell.angle_gamma   90.00
#
_symmetry.space_group_name_H-M   'P 1'
#
loop_
_entity.id
_entity.type
_entity.pdbx_description
1 polymer ?
#
loop_
_entity_poly.entity_id
_entity_poly.type
_entity_poly.pdbx_seq_one_letter_code
_entity_poly.pdbx_strand_id
1 'polypeptide(L)'
;MTAADRKLLESFGRALAAQKLRLVYQPKVSLKDGRLTRVEALVRWDDPELGPVSPSRFVPLAEQHGLIDPLTEWGLRTTLKQWRTWREQGLETRLAFNISAVSLQRLDFPDLVERMCRAMGVPTDRLVLELTEGATQPLVRLMDTLTRFRIKGMGLAIDDFGTGYSSLLQLRQLPFTEVKIDRCFVKDLPSAHDSRLIVRTIVDLAHGLGLVATAEGIETIEQLRCVRELGCDVVQGYLVAPPLDPGDLIGWDREFKKRWPALLSDESLELWGDVEADTLRQR
;
A
#
# COMPACT_ATOMS: atom_id res chain seq x y z
N MET A 1 29.16 -1.42 -1.79
CA MET A 1 28.54 -1.94 -0.54
C MET A 1 29.44 -1.64 0.64
N THR A 2 28.99 -0.91 1.63
CA THR A 2 29.76 -0.61 2.85
C THR A 2 29.83 -1.83 3.79
N ALA A 3 30.73 -1.82 4.79
CA ALA A 3 30.78 -2.87 5.82
C ALA A 3 29.47 -2.94 6.63
N ALA A 4 28.83 -1.78 6.85
CA ALA A 4 27.53 -1.70 7.53
C ALA A 4 26.41 -2.35 6.70
N ASP A 5 26.37 -2.11 5.38
CA ASP A 5 25.39 -2.72 4.49
C ASP A 5 25.53 -4.25 4.45
N ARG A 6 26.78 -4.74 4.44
CA ARG A 6 27.05 -6.19 4.47
C ARG A 6 26.54 -6.82 5.75
N LYS A 7 26.85 -6.22 6.92
CA LYS A 7 26.35 -6.70 8.22
C LYS A 7 24.82 -6.69 8.26
N LEU A 8 24.19 -5.63 7.75
CA LEU A 8 22.74 -5.51 7.67
C LEU A 8 22.12 -6.60 6.80
N LEU A 9 22.69 -6.83 5.62
CA LEU A 9 22.22 -7.85 4.67
C LEU A 9 22.33 -9.28 5.23
N GLU A 10 23.45 -9.60 5.89
CA GLU A 10 23.65 -10.89 6.54
C GLU A 10 22.65 -11.12 7.69
N SER A 11 22.40 -10.09 8.50
CA SER A 11 21.41 -10.16 9.57
C SER A 11 20.01 -10.31 9.02
N PHE A 12 19.66 -9.54 7.98
CA PHE A 12 18.37 -9.64 7.29
C PHE A 12 18.15 -11.05 6.70
N GLY A 13 19.14 -11.62 6.01
CA GLY A 13 19.05 -12.97 5.46
C GLY A 13 18.79 -14.03 6.53
N ARG A 14 19.46 -13.92 7.69
CA ARG A 14 19.20 -14.81 8.85
C ARG A 14 17.79 -14.61 9.41
N ALA A 15 17.34 -13.35 9.55
CA ALA A 15 16.01 -13.03 10.07
C ALA A 15 14.89 -13.56 9.15
N LEU A 16 15.07 -13.42 7.83
CA LEU A 16 14.13 -13.93 6.83
C LEU A 16 14.04 -15.47 6.87
N ALA A 17 15.19 -16.14 6.87
CA ALA A 17 15.26 -17.61 6.96
C ALA A 17 14.66 -18.14 8.27
N ALA A 18 14.86 -17.43 9.37
CA ALA A 18 14.31 -17.76 10.69
C ALA A 18 12.86 -17.30 10.90
N GLN A 19 12.22 -16.71 9.89
CA GLN A 19 10.84 -16.15 9.94
C GLN A 19 10.65 -15.13 11.10
N LYS A 20 11.64 -14.29 11.35
CA LYS A 20 11.62 -13.26 12.40
C LYS A 20 11.16 -11.89 11.92
N LEU A 21 10.64 -11.82 10.69
CA LEU A 21 9.95 -10.65 10.18
C LEU A 21 8.49 -10.69 10.58
N ARG A 22 7.85 -9.52 10.64
CA ARG A 22 6.39 -9.44 10.86
C ARG A 22 5.74 -8.53 9.81
N LEU A 23 4.43 -8.71 9.62
CA LEU A 23 3.62 -7.81 8.83
C LEU A 23 2.71 -7.01 9.76
N VAL A 24 2.58 -5.73 9.46
CA VAL A 24 1.50 -4.87 9.95
C VAL A 24 0.64 -4.46 8.76
N TYR A 25 -0.57 -4.00 9.02
CA TYR A 25 -1.56 -3.77 7.98
C TYR A 25 -2.16 -2.39 8.10
N GLN A 26 -2.05 -1.58 7.05
CA GLN A 26 -2.60 -0.24 7.05
C GLN A 26 -3.92 -0.21 6.27
N PRO A 27 -5.02 0.25 6.91
CA PRO A 27 -6.32 0.33 6.26
C PRO A 27 -6.38 1.39 5.17
N LYS A 28 -7.09 1.05 4.08
CA LYS A 28 -7.51 1.97 3.01
C LYS A 28 -9.03 2.01 2.99
N VAL A 29 -9.62 3.19 3.06
CA VAL A 29 -11.08 3.36 3.18
C VAL A 29 -11.65 4.14 2.00
N SER A 30 -12.88 3.81 1.64
CA SER A 30 -13.65 4.53 0.63
C SER A 30 -14.06 5.91 1.14
N LEU A 31 -13.80 6.94 0.36
CA LEU A 31 -14.27 8.31 0.65
C LEU A 31 -15.79 8.46 0.54
N LYS A 32 -16.46 7.54 -0.15
CA LYS A 32 -17.91 7.57 -0.33
C LYS A 32 -18.65 7.24 0.98
N ASP A 33 -18.18 6.23 1.71
CA ASP A 33 -18.94 5.64 2.82
C ASP A 33 -18.09 5.19 4.02
N GLY A 34 -16.78 5.46 4.02
CA GLY A 34 -15.85 5.09 5.09
C GLY A 34 -15.61 3.59 5.26
N ARG A 35 -16.08 2.77 4.32
CA ARG A 35 -15.87 1.33 4.40
C ARG A 35 -14.42 0.97 4.13
N LEU A 36 -13.93 0.00 4.88
CA LEU A 36 -12.65 -0.64 4.59
C LEU A 36 -12.70 -1.29 3.20
N THR A 37 -11.91 -0.80 2.27
CA THR A 37 -11.83 -1.34 0.90
C THR A 37 -10.73 -2.39 0.79
N ARG A 38 -9.60 -2.13 1.43
CA ARG A 38 -8.42 -3.01 1.43
C ARG A 38 -7.48 -2.67 2.59
N VAL A 39 -6.52 -3.54 2.82
CA VAL A 39 -5.42 -3.32 3.77
C VAL A 39 -4.09 -3.51 3.06
N GLU A 40 -3.16 -2.60 3.27
CA GLU A 40 -1.80 -2.73 2.75
C GLU A 40 -0.92 -3.48 3.74
N ALA A 41 -0.29 -4.56 3.27
CA ALA A 41 0.65 -5.36 4.05
C ALA A 41 2.04 -4.72 4.03
N LEU A 42 2.53 -4.34 5.19
CA LEU A 42 3.78 -3.62 5.38
C LEU A 42 4.73 -4.44 6.23
N VAL A 43 5.89 -4.79 5.67
CA VAL A 43 6.92 -5.56 6.39
C VAL A 43 7.55 -4.71 7.49
N ARG A 44 7.81 -5.36 8.64
CA ARG A 44 8.57 -4.82 9.77
C ARG A 44 9.64 -5.81 10.17
N TRP A 45 10.79 -5.26 10.50
CA TRP A 45 11.93 -6.02 10.97
C TRP A 45 12.56 -5.33 12.18
N ASP A 46 12.58 -6.07 13.28
CA ASP A 46 13.26 -5.66 14.51
C ASP A 46 14.49 -6.55 14.69
N ASP A 47 15.66 -5.97 14.44
CA ASP A 47 16.93 -6.67 14.60
C ASP A 47 17.38 -6.63 16.06
N PRO A 48 17.86 -7.73 16.65
CA PRO A 48 18.27 -7.76 18.05
C PRO A 48 19.40 -6.78 18.43
N GLU A 49 20.28 -6.43 17.47
CA GLU A 49 21.39 -5.52 17.70
C GLU A 49 21.11 -4.10 17.20
N LEU A 50 20.35 -3.95 16.10
CA LEU A 50 20.12 -2.68 15.43
C LEU A 50 18.78 -2.04 15.83
N GLY A 51 17.93 -2.78 16.54
CA GLY A 51 16.56 -2.36 16.83
C GLY A 51 15.67 -2.35 15.57
N PRO A 52 14.62 -1.50 15.53
CA PRO A 52 13.75 -1.39 14.38
C PRO A 52 14.49 -0.92 13.13
N VAL A 53 14.42 -1.70 12.04
CA VAL A 53 15.06 -1.37 10.76
C VAL A 53 14.00 -1.01 9.72
N SER A 54 14.11 0.20 9.16
CA SER A 54 13.19 0.67 8.13
C SER A 54 13.23 -0.19 6.85
N PRO A 55 12.08 -0.52 6.25
CA PRO A 55 12.02 -1.15 4.93
C PRO A 55 12.84 -0.41 3.86
N SER A 56 12.85 0.92 3.89
CA SER A 56 13.65 1.74 2.96
C SER A 56 15.16 1.49 3.02
N ARG A 57 15.65 0.86 4.11
CA ARG A 57 17.06 0.48 4.24
C ARG A 57 17.33 -0.95 3.75
N PHE A 58 16.47 -1.92 4.10
CA PHE A 58 16.77 -3.33 3.80
C PHE A 58 16.16 -3.83 2.48
N VAL A 59 15.04 -3.26 2.02
CA VAL A 59 14.43 -3.70 0.75
C VAL A 59 15.33 -3.44 -0.45
N PRO A 60 15.95 -2.24 -0.64
CA PRO A 60 16.89 -2.03 -1.74
C PRO A 60 18.12 -2.96 -1.68
N LEU A 61 18.60 -3.30 -0.49
CA LEU A 61 19.70 -4.27 -0.34
C LEU A 61 19.23 -5.68 -0.71
N ALA A 62 18.01 -6.06 -0.34
CA ALA A 62 17.44 -7.36 -0.72
C ALA A 62 17.27 -7.47 -2.24
N GLU A 63 16.87 -6.41 -2.93
CA GLU A 63 16.79 -6.36 -4.40
C GLU A 63 18.14 -6.56 -5.05
N GLN A 64 19.17 -5.84 -4.59
CA GLN A 64 20.52 -5.89 -5.15
C GLN A 64 21.23 -7.24 -4.92
N HIS A 65 20.81 -7.98 -3.89
CA HIS A 65 21.51 -9.20 -3.45
C HIS A 65 20.66 -10.48 -3.51
N GLY A 66 19.55 -10.46 -4.26
CA GLY A 66 18.76 -11.66 -4.55
C GLY A 66 17.91 -12.17 -3.38
N LEU A 67 17.68 -11.36 -2.35
CA LEU A 67 16.80 -11.71 -1.22
C LEU A 67 15.36 -11.19 -1.39
N ILE A 68 15.09 -10.43 -2.47
CA ILE A 68 13.76 -9.85 -2.68
C ILE A 68 12.70 -10.91 -3.00
N ASP A 69 13.01 -11.92 -3.80
CA ASP A 69 12.07 -13.00 -4.12
C ASP A 69 11.69 -13.83 -2.89
N PRO A 70 12.65 -14.31 -2.05
CA PRO A 70 12.34 -14.95 -0.78
C PRO A 70 11.50 -14.06 0.15
N LEU A 71 11.79 -12.75 0.23
CA LEU A 71 11.00 -11.79 1.00
C LEU A 71 9.57 -11.68 0.48
N THR A 72 9.41 -11.54 -0.84
CA THR A 72 8.12 -11.45 -1.52
C THR A 72 7.29 -12.71 -1.29
N GLU A 73 7.87 -13.89 -1.44
CA GLU A 73 7.17 -15.16 -1.24
C GLU A 73 6.75 -15.36 0.23
N TRP A 74 7.63 -15.01 1.18
CA TRP A 74 7.30 -15.03 2.61
C TRP A 74 6.16 -14.06 2.93
N GLY A 75 6.27 -12.82 2.44
CA GLY A 75 5.27 -11.78 2.69
C GLY A 75 3.91 -12.13 2.10
N LEU A 76 3.85 -12.57 0.84
CA LEU A 76 2.61 -13.03 0.20
C LEU A 76 1.97 -14.18 0.99
N ARG A 77 2.75 -15.20 1.34
CA ARG A 77 2.25 -16.35 2.12
C ARG A 77 1.65 -15.91 3.44
N THR A 78 2.34 -15.02 4.15
CA THR A 78 1.88 -14.48 5.44
C THR A 78 0.61 -13.66 5.29
N THR A 79 0.55 -12.79 4.29
CA THR A 79 -0.60 -11.94 3.97
C THR A 79 -1.84 -12.78 3.62
N LEU A 80 -1.68 -13.77 2.74
CA LEU A 80 -2.78 -14.66 2.33
C LEU A 80 -3.30 -15.52 3.50
N LYS A 81 -2.39 -16.01 4.36
CA LYS A 81 -2.78 -16.72 5.58
C LYS A 81 -3.58 -15.81 6.53
N GLN A 82 -3.14 -14.57 6.70
CA GLN A 82 -3.83 -13.61 7.55
C GLN A 82 -5.23 -13.25 7.02
N TRP A 83 -5.38 -13.08 5.70
CA TRP A 83 -6.69 -12.83 5.09
C TRP A 83 -7.68 -13.94 5.41
N ARG A 84 -7.26 -15.21 5.35
CA ARG A 84 -8.11 -16.35 5.70
C ARG A 84 -8.58 -16.28 7.15
N THR A 85 -7.68 -15.94 8.08
CA THR A 85 -8.02 -15.72 9.49
C THR A 85 -9.08 -14.64 9.66
N TRP A 86 -8.93 -13.50 8.98
CA TRP A 86 -9.92 -12.43 9.03
C TRP A 86 -11.27 -12.84 8.43
N ARG A 87 -11.26 -13.55 7.32
CA ARG A 87 -12.49 -14.06 6.70
C ARG A 87 -13.24 -15.02 7.62
N GLU A 88 -12.54 -15.92 8.31
CA GLU A 88 -13.11 -16.81 9.33
C GLU A 88 -13.74 -16.03 10.50
N GLN A 89 -13.24 -14.82 10.77
CA GLN A 89 -13.78 -13.89 11.78
C GLN A 89 -14.84 -12.92 11.23
N GLY A 90 -15.24 -13.07 9.98
CA GLY A 90 -16.30 -12.28 9.34
C GLY A 90 -15.85 -10.95 8.72
N LEU A 91 -14.55 -10.68 8.60
CA LEU A 91 -14.04 -9.52 7.90
C LEU A 91 -13.73 -9.89 6.43
N GLU A 92 -14.44 -9.26 5.51
CA GLU A 92 -14.13 -9.34 4.08
C GLU A 92 -13.45 -8.04 3.63
N THR A 93 -12.19 -8.16 3.22
CA THR A 93 -11.40 -7.06 2.67
C THR A 93 -10.57 -7.54 1.49
N ARG A 94 -10.00 -6.60 0.72
CA ARG A 94 -8.94 -6.90 -0.24
C ARG A 94 -7.58 -6.70 0.42
N LEU A 95 -6.56 -7.30 -0.16
CA LEU A 95 -5.17 -7.18 0.24
C LEU A 95 -4.43 -6.32 -0.77
N ALA A 96 -3.64 -5.37 -0.32
CA ALA A 96 -2.66 -4.66 -1.13
C ALA A 96 -1.27 -5.13 -0.72
N PHE A 97 -0.43 -5.47 -1.69
CA PHE A 97 0.89 -6.03 -1.45
C PHE A 97 1.92 -5.43 -2.41
N ASN A 98 2.97 -4.85 -1.84
CA ASN A 98 4.06 -4.23 -2.57
C ASN A 98 4.94 -5.30 -3.25
N ILE A 99 5.17 -5.15 -4.55
CA ILE A 99 6.05 -6.03 -5.33
C ILE A 99 7.19 -5.24 -5.96
N SER A 100 8.37 -5.83 -5.92
CA SER A 100 9.54 -5.25 -6.57
C SER A 100 9.48 -5.46 -8.08
N ALA A 101 9.93 -4.45 -8.83
CA ALA A 101 10.18 -4.58 -10.25
C ALA A 101 11.15 -5.73 -10.59
N VAL A 102 12.07 -6.07 -9.69
CA VAL A 102 12.99 -7.20 -9.87
C VAL A 102 12.22 -8.51 -9.93
N SER A 103 11.25 -8.74 -9.05
CA SER A 103 10.42 -9.96 -9.04
C SER A 103 9.57 -10.12 -10.30
N LEU A 104 9.20 -9.01 -10.97
CA LEU A 104 8.47 -9.04 -12.24
C LEU A 104 9.28 -9.57 -13.43
N GLN A 105 10.61 -9.72 -13.29
CA GLN A 105 11.45 -10.33 -14.32
C GLN A 105 11.24 -11.85 -14.42
N ARG A 106 10.68 -12.45 -13.37
CA ARG A 106 10.38 -13.89 -13.36
C ARG A 106 9.10 -14.17 -14.14
N LEU A 107 9.23 -14.88 -15.25
CA LEU A 107 8.10 -15.25 -16.10
C LEU A 107 7.07 -16.15 -15.40
N ASP A 108 7.50 -16.93 -14.39
CA ASP A 108 6.65 -17.82 -13.62
C ASP A 108 5.94 -17.11 -12.43
N PHE A 109 6.30 -15.86 -12.16
CA PHE A 109 5.81 -15.15 -10.96
C PHE A 109 4.28 -15.00 -10.91
N PRO A 110 3.56 -14.65 -12.00
CA PRO A 110 2.08 -14.62 -11.97
C PRO A 110 1.46 -16.00 -11.66
N ASP A 111 2.05 -17.07 -12.16
CA ASP A 111 1.57 -18.42 -11.88
C ASP A 111 1.89 -18.85 -10.46
N LEU A 112 3.03 -18.45 -9.92
CA LEU A 112 3.40 -18.68 -8.53
C LEU A 112 2.39 -18.03 -7.58
N VAL A 113 2.07 -16.73 -7.79
CA VAL A 113 1.12 -15.99 -6.95
C VAL A 113 -0.28 -16.63 -7.02
N GLU A 114 -0.75 -17.00 -8.23
CA GLU A 114 -2.01 -17.71 -8.38
C GLU A 114 -2.04 -19.04 -7.61
N ARG A 115 -0.97 -19.85 -7.73
CA ARG A 115 -0.87 -21.11 -6.95
C ARG A 115 -0.90 -20.86 -5.45
N MET A 116 -0.25 -19.80 -4.97
CA MET A 116 -0.28 -19.42 -3.55
C MET A 116 -1.69 -19.03 -3.11
N CYS A 117 -2.39 -18.20 -3.86
CA CYS A 117 -3.77 -17.82 -3.60
C CYS A 117 -4.67 -19.07 -3.53
N ARG A 118 -4.57 -19.95 -4.51
CA ARG A 118 -5.35 -21.20 -4.58
C ARG A 118 -5.06 -22.11 -3.38
N ALA A 119 -3.78 -22.30 -3.03
CA ALA A 119 -3.38 -23.13 -1.89
C ALA A 119 -3.91 -22.62 -0.54
N MET A 120 -4.09 -21.29 -0.42
CA MET A 120 -4.63 -20.64 0.78
C MET A 120 -6.16 -20.42 0.76
N GLY A 121 -6.83 -20.77 -0.36
CA GLY A 121 -8.27 -20.54 -0.53
C GLY A 121 -8.65 -19.06 -0.64
N VAL A 122 -7.74 -18.21 -1.12
CA VAL A 122 -7.96 -16.78 -1.33
C VAL A 122 -8.30 -16.55 -2.80
N PRO A 123 -9.47 -15.95 -3.13
CA PRO A 123 -9.76 -15.55 -4.50
C PRO A 123 -8.74 -14.52 -4.99
N THR A 124 -8.28 -14.66 -6.22
CA THR A 124 -7.23 -13.80 -6.79
C THR A 124 -7.66 -12.34 -6.92
N ASP A 125 -8.95 -12.06 -7.10
CA ASP A 125 -9.54 -10.72 -7.13
C ASP A 125 -9.50 -9.99 -5.78
N ARG A 126 -9.16 -10.70 -4.71
CA ARG A 126 -8.90 -10.11 -3.38
C ARG A 126 -7.48 -9.56 -3.24
N LEU A 127 -6.59 -9.81 -4.18
CA LEU A 127 -5.21 -9.34 -4.15
C LEU A 127 -5.00 -8.20 -5.15
N VAL A 128 -4.45 -7.09 -4.66
CA VAL A 128 -3.96 -5.95 -5.44
C VAL A 128 -2.44 -5.91 -5.26
N LEU A 129 -1.70 -5.93 -6.35
CA LEU A 129 -0.25 -5.81 -6.34
C LEU A 129 0.13 -4.36 -6.63
N GLU A 130 0.96 -3.77 -5.76
CA GLU A 130 1.40 -2.38 -5.85
C GLU A 130 2.83 -2.32 -6.35
N LEU A 131 3.07 -1.48 -7.35
CA LEU A 131 4.38 -1.27 -7.97
C LEU A 131 4.75 0.20 -7.88
N THR A 132 5.97 0.51 -7.44
CA THR A 132 6.50 1.86 -7.49
C THR A 132 6.71 2.33 -8.93
N GLU A 133 6.49 3.63 -9.15
CA GLU A 133 6.64 4.31 -10.44
C GLU A 133 8.02 4.07 -11.09
N GLY A 134 9.08 3.93 -10.30
CA GLY A 134 10.47 3.81 -10.74
C GLY A 134 10.88 2.46 -11.37
N ALA A 135 9.94 1.59 -11.74
CA ALA A 135 10.24 0.31 -12.38
C ALA A 135 10.96 0.50 -13.73
N THR A 136 12.29 0.41 -13.75
CA THR A 136 13.16 0.66 -14.91
C THR A 136 13.21 -0.46 -15.95
N GLN A 137 12.18 -1.29 -16.05
CA GLN A 137 12.14 -2.41 -16.97
C GLN A 137 11.67 -2.00 -18.38
N PRO A 138 12.08 -2.75 -19.42
CA PRO A 138 11.51 -2.58 -20.75
C PRO A 138 9.99 -2.76 -20.69
N LEU A 139 9.25 -1.77 -21.19
CA LEU A 139 7.79 -1.69 -21.16
C LEU A 139 7.11 -2.98 -21.63
N VAL A 140 7.67 -3.61 -22.66
CA VAL A 140 7.12 -4.86 -23.26
C VAL A 140 7.09 -6.02 -22.26
N ARG A 141 8.18 -6.21 -21.48
CA ARG A 141 8.25 -7.27 -20.45
C ARG A 141 7.29 -7.01 -19.31
N LEU A 142 7.25 -5.76 -18.86
CA LEU A 142 6.35 -5.32 -17.81
C LEU A 142 4.88 -5.54 -18.22
N MET A 143 4.54 -5.19 -19.46
CA MET A 143 3.19 -5.40 -20.00
C MET A 143 2.79 -6.88 -19.99
N ASP A 144 3.64 -7.80 -20.45
CA ASP A 144 3.33 -9.25 -20.44
C ASP A 144 3.02 -9.74 -19.01
N THR A 145 3.93 -9.51 -18.09
CA THR A 145 3.78 -9.95 -16.68
C THR A 145 2.54 -9.35 -16.01
N LEU A 146 2.31 -8.03 -16.18
CA LEU A 146 1.16 -7.36 -15.58
C LEU A 146 -0.16 -7.81 -16.22
N THR A 147 -0.19 -8.01 -17.54
CA THR A 147 -1.37 -8.55 -18.23
C THR A 147 -1.73 -9.93 -17.71
N ARG A 148 -0.75 -10.80 -17.47
CA ARG A 148 -0.98 -12.14 -16.89
C ARG A 148 -1.57 -12.06 -15.48
N PHE A 149 -1.14 -11.13 -14.63
CA PHE A 149 -1.78 -10.90 -13.34
C PHE A 149 -3.25 -10.48 -13.51
N ARG A 150 -3.54 -9.59 -14.46
CA ARG A 150 -4.92 -9.15 -14.73
C ARG A 150 -5.81 -10.27 -15.26
N ILE A 151 -5.31 -11.10 -16.19
CA ILE A 151 -6.03 -12.29 -16.68
C ILE A 151 -6.38 -13.24 -15.53
N LYS A 152 -5.52 -13.35 -14.52
CA LYS A 152 -5.76 -14.14 -13.31
C LYS A 152 -6.69 -13.47 -12.30
N GLY A 153 -7.21 -12.27 -12.61
CA GLY A 153 -8.18 -11.53 -11.79
C GLY A 153 -7.58 -10.60 -10.73
N MET A 154 -6.26 -10.52 -10.59
CA MET A 154 -5.61 -9.66 -9.59
C MET A 154 -5.72 -8.18 -9.98
N GLY A 155 -5.84 -7.29 -8.98
CA GLY A 155 -5.69 -5.84 -9.15
C GLY A 155 -4.23 -5.44 -9.30
N LEU A 156 -4.00 -4.30 -9.94
CA LEU A 156 -2.68 -3.68 -10.07
C LEU A 156 -2.78 -2.20 -9.73
N ALA A 157 -1.92 -1.72 -8.83
CA ALA A 157 -1.82 -0.31 -8.48
C ALA A 157 -0.42 0.23 -8.85
N ILE A 158 -0.39 1.43 -9.39
CA ILE A 158 0.86 2.18 -9.52
C ILE A 158 1.02 3.04 -8.27
N ASP A 159 2.17 2.90 -7.61
CA ASP A 159 2.52 3.57 -6.37
C ASP A 159 3.41 4.79 -6.60
N ASP A 160 3.38 5.77 -5.66
CA ASP A 160 4.15 7.02 -5.69
C ASP A 160 3.98 7.83 -6.99
N PHE A 161 2.79 7.76 -7.64
CA PHE A 161 2.57 8.37 -8.95
C PHE A 161 2.76 9.90 -8.93
N GLY A 162 3.57 10.38 -9.86
CA GLY A 162 3.89 11.79 -10.05
C GLY A 162 5.21 12.22 -9.40
N THR A 163 5.89 11.34 -8.65
CA THR A 163 7.19 11.66 -8.03
C THR A 163 8.40 11.35 -8.92
N GLY A 164 8.21 10.55 -9.95
CA GLY A 164 9.26 10.04 -10.82
C GLY A 164 9.08 10.39 -12.31
N TYR A 165 9.68 9.58 -13.14
CA TYR A 165 9.66 9.72 -14.60
C TYR A 165 8.60 8.83 -15.27
N SER A 166 7.59 8.35 -14.56
CA SER A 166 6.52 7.57 -15.19
C SER A 166 5.84 8.43 -16.25
N SER A 167 5.93 7.94 -17.44
CA SER A 167 5.25 8.62 -18.53
C SER A 167 3.74 8.30 -18.42
N LEU A 168 2.91 9.30 -18.68
CA LEU A 168 1.47 9.11 -18.96
C LEU A 168 1.24 7.95 -19.96
N LEU A 169 2.26 7.66 -20.78
CA LEU A 169 2.27 6.54 -21.70
C LEU A 169 2.25 5.19 -20.98
N GLN A 170 3.01 5.03 -19.89
CA GLN A 170 3.01 3.79 -19.09
C GLN A 170 1.65 3.58 -18.42
N LEU A 171 1.08 4.62 -17.82
CA LEU A 171 -0.23 4.54 -17.19
C LEU A 171 -1.31 4.14 -18.20
N ARG A 172 -1.23 4.67 -19.44
CA ARG A 172 -2.18 4.33 -20.52
C ARG A 172 -2.00 2.91 -21.07
N GLN A 173 -0.76 2.42 -21.12
CA GLN A 173 -0.46 1.15 -21.78
C GLN A 173 -0.49 -0.05 -20.85
N LEU A 174 -0.15 0.15 -19.57
CA LEU A 174 -0.12 -0.94 -18.60
C LEU A 174 -1.50 -1.14 -17.98
N PRO A 175 -1.89 -2.38 -17.67
CA PRO A 175 -3.24 -2.72 -17.25
C PRO A 175 -3.49 -2.45 -15.77
N PHE A 176 -3.14 -1.26 -15.28
CA PHE A 176 -3.43 -0.84 -13.93
C PHE A 176 -4.94 -0.76 -13.65
N THR A 177 -5.32 -0.84 -12.40
CA THR A 177 -6.68 -0.68 -11.89
C THR A 177 -6.78 0.48 -10.90
N GLU A 178 -5.63 1.02 -10.47
CA GLU A 178 -5.54 2.03 -9.44
C GLU A 178 -4.29 2.89 -9.61
N VAL A 179 -4.43 4.17 -9.26
CA VAL A 179 -3.33 5.12 -9.12
C VAL A 179 -3.28 5.57 -7.67
N LYS A 180 -2.12 5.49 -7.02
CA LYS A 180 -1.87 6.00 -5.69
C LYS A 180 -1.16 7.35 -5.80
N ILE A 181 -1.77 8.38 -5.25
CA ILE A 181 -1.28 9.75 -5.24
C ILE A 181 -0.38 9.91 -4.01
N ASP A 182 0.91 10.13 -4.23
CA ASP A 182 1.91 10.22 -3.17
C ASP A 182 1.61 11.34 -2.18
N ARG A 183 1.99 11.09 -0.92
CA ARG A 183 1.82 12.03 0.19
C ARG A 183 2.44 13.41 -0.04
N CYS A 184 3.49 13.53 -0.88
CA CYS A 184 4.13 14.82 -1.15
C CYS A 184 3.17 15.82 -1.79
N PHE A 185 2.19 15.34 -2.58
CA PHE A 185 1.15 16.17 -3.17
C PHE A 185 -0.02 16.43 -2.20
N VAL A 186 -0.24 15.51 -1.26
CA VAL A 186 -1.35 15.59 -0.29
C VAL A 186 -1.01 16.50 0.88
N LYS A 187 0.24 16.52 1.32
CA LYS A 187 0.69 17.23 2.52
C LYS A 187 0.28 18.71 2.53
N ASP A 188 0.46 19.40 1.40
CA ASP A 188 0.24 20.84 1.30
C ASP A 188 -1.10 21.21 0.65
N LEU A 189 -2.00 20.23 0.41
CA LEU A 189 -3.29 20.44 -0.25
C LEU A 189 -4.14 21.56 0.32
N PRO A 190 -4.27 21.74 1.65
CA PRO A 190 -5.12 22.79 2.20
C PRO A 190 -4.68 24.21 1.84
N SER A 191 -3.36 24.42 1.61
CA SER A 191 -2.78 25.76 1.43
C SER A 191 -2.17 26.00 0.05
N ALA A 192 -1.80 24.96 -0.70
CA ALA A 192 -1.07 25.06 -1.95
C ALA A 192 -1.98 24.85 -3.18
N HIS A 193 -2.15 25.92 -3.97
CA HIS A 193 -2.93 25.86 -5.21
C HIS A 193 -2.36 24.84 -6.22
N ASP A 194 -1.05 24.81 -6.36
CA ASP A 194 -0.38 23.90 -7.31
C ASP A 194 -0.59 22.43 -6.94
N SER A 195 -0.53 22.08 -5.65
CA SER A 195 -0.82 20.73 -5.17
C SER A 195 -2.27 20.32 -5.48
N ARG A 196 -3.23 21.25 -5.30
CA ARG A 196 -4.65 21.00 -5.65
C ARG A 196 -4.81 20.76 -7.16
N LEU A 197 -4.13 21.52 -7.99
CA LEU A 197 -4.15 21.35 -9.46
C LEU A 197 -3.55 20.01 -9.88
N ILE A 198 -2.41 19.63 -9.30
CA ILE A 198 -1.75 18.35 -9.58
C ILE A 198 -2.68 17.17 -9.19
N VAL A 199 -3.18 17.17 -7.96
CA VAL A 199 -4.06 16.09 -7.49
C VAL A 199 -5.34 16.00 -8.32
N ARG A 200 -5.98 17.13 -8.65
CA ARG A 200 -7.13 17.18 -9.55
C ARG A 200 -6.80 16.53 -10.89
N THR A 201 -5.67 16.91 -11.50
CA THR A 201 -5.24 16.39 -12.80
C THR A 201 -5.02 14.88 -12.75
N ILE A 202 -4.41 14.37 -11.68
CA ILE A 202 -4.19 12.93 -11.50
C ILE A 202 -5.54 12.18 -11.34
N VAL A 203 -6.46 12.72 -10.55
CA VAL A 203 -7.80 12.14 -10.35
C VAL A 203 -8.59 12.10 -11.66
N ASP A 204 -8.65 13.21 -12.39
CA ASP A 204 -9.35 13.29 -13.67
C ASP A 204 -8.76 12.32 -14.69
N LEU A 205 -7.43 12.20 -14.73
CA LEU A 205 -6.73 11.23 -15.57
C LEU A 205 -7.06 9.78 -15.18
N ALA A 206 -7.01 9.47 -13.88
CA ALA A 206 -7.33 8.14 -13.36
C ALA A 206 -8.75 7.73 -13.75
N HIS A 207 -9.72 8.61 -13.52
CA HIS A 207 -11.12 8.36 -13.87
C HIS A 207 -11.33 8.25 -15.39
N GLY A 208 -10.65 9.10 -16.19
CA GLY A 208 -10.68 9.02 -17.64
C GLY A 208 -10.15 7.70 -18.20
N LEU A 209 -9.29 7.01 -17.45
CA LEU A 209 -8.76 5.68 -17.78
C LEU A 209 -9.51 4.54 -17.08
N GLY A 210 -10.56 4.83 -16.29
CA GLY A 210 -11.33 3.84 -15.55
C GLY A 210 -10.59 3.26 -14.34
N LEU A 211 -9.65 4.02 -13.78
CA LEU A 211 -8.84 3.64 -12.62
C LEU A 211 -9.40 4.25 -11.33
N VAL A 212 -9.14 3.59 -10.21
CA VAL A 212 -9.39 4.12 -8.86
C VAL A 212 -8.28 5.10 -8.49
N ALA A 213 -8.65 6.26 -7.95
CA ALA A 213 -7.70 7.24 -7.41
C ALA A 213 -7.62 7.12 -5.88
N THR A 214 -6.46 6.74 -5.36
CA THR A 214 -6.18 6.61 -3.94
C THR A 214 -5.24 7.71 -3.47
N ALA A 215 -5.65 8.52 -2.47
CA ALA A 215 -4.79 9.52 -1.86
C ALA A 215 -4.09 8.95 -0.62
N GLU A 216 -2.78 9.14 -0.54
CA GLU A 216 -1.95 8.65 0.55
C GLU A 216 -1.46 9.74 1.51
N GLY A 217 -1.10 9.34 2.71
CA GLY A 217 -0.56 10.26 3.71
C GLY A 217 -1.55 11.27 4.25
N ILE A 218 -2.84 10.91 4.32
CA ILE A 218 -3.86 11.76 4.96
C ILE A 218 -3.60 11.78 6.47
N GLU A 219 -3.23 12.95 6.99
CA GLU A 219 -2.93 13.16 8.40
C GLU A 219 -3.94 14.11 9.08
N THR A 220 -4.61 14.99 8.32
CA THR A 220 -5.55 15.98 8.87
C THR A 220 -6.93 15.92 8.21
N ILE A 221 -7.93 16.47 8.90
CA ILE A 221 -9.31 16.56 8.40
C ILE A 221 -9.39 17.48 7.17
N GLU A 222 -8.61 18.55 7.15
CA GLU A 222 -8.54 19.50 6.03
C GLU A 222 -8.04 18.79 4.76
N GLN A 223 -7.00 17.94 4.89
CA GLN A 223 -6.52 17.12 3.77
C GLN A 223 -7.62 16.15 3.30
N LEU A 224 -8.31 15.48 4.23
CA LEU A 224 -9.41 14.56 3.92
C LEU A 224 -10.52 15.27 3.12
N ARG A 225 -10.92 16.48 3.54
CA ARG A 225 -11.91 17.28 2.85
C ARG A 225 -11.45 17.68 1.45
N CYS A 226 -10.19 18.14 1.32
CA CYS A 226 -9.60 18.50 0.04
C CYS A 226 -9.61 17.32 -0.95
N VAL A 227 -9.11 16.14 -0.57
CA VAL A 227 -9.07 14.99 -1.50
C VAL A 227 -10.46 14.51 -1.87
N ARG A 228 -11.45 14.64 -0.96
CA ARG A 228 -12.85 14.34 -1.25
C ARG A 228 -13.45 15.32 -2.26
N GLU A 229 -13.22 16.63 -2.10
CA GLU A 229 -13.66 17.67 -3.06
C GLU A 229 -13.00 17.49 -4.43
N LEU A 230 -11.76 17.01 -4.46
CA LEU A 230 -11.02 16.73 -5.68
C LEU A 230 -11.46 15.42 -6.35
N GLY A 231 -12.34 14.63 -5.70
CA GLY A 231 -12.93 13.43 -6.28
C GLY A 231 -12.10 12.16 -6.12
N CYS A 232 -11.15 12.09 -5.19
CA CYS A 232 -10.48 10.81 -4.88
C CYS A 232 -11.51 9.77 -4.42
N ASP A 233 -11.22 8.49 -4.70
CA ASP A 233 -12.12 7.38 -4.36
C ASP A 233 -11.78 6.75 -3.00
N VAL A 234 -10.50 6.63 -2.72
CA VAL A 234 -9.96 5.90 -1.55
C VAL A 234 -8.91 6.77 -0.85
N VAL A 235 -8.80 6.61 0.45
CA VAL A 235 -7.77 7.29 1.26
C VAL A 235 -7.05 6.33 2.18
N GLN A 236 -5.79 6.67 2.43
CA GLN A 236 -4.90 6.04 3.39
C GLN A 236 -4.08 7.12 4.11
N GLY A 237 -3.84 6.93 5.40
CA GLY A 237 -3.03 7.85 6.18
C GLY A 237 -3.28 7.71 7.67
N TYR A 238 -2.54 8.43 8.48
CA TYR A 238 -2.61 8.32 9.94
C TYR A 238 -3.92 8.84 10.52
N LEU A 239 -4.61 9.75 9.83
CA LEU A 239 -5.97 10.14 10.20
C LEU A 239 -6.94 8.95 10.16
N VAL A 240 -6.77 8.03 9.21
CA VAL A 240 -7.55 6.80 9.09
C VAL A 240 -7.08 5.80 10.14
N ALA A 241 -5.83 5.37 10.04
CA ALA A 241 -5.10 4.57 11.03
C ALA A 241 -3.61 4.54 10.72
N PRO A 242 -2.72 4.47 11.71
CA PRO A 242 -1.38 3.97 11.50
C PRO A 242 -1.43 2.50 11.07
N PRO A 243 -0.30 1.92 10.61
CA PRO A 243 -0.22 0.48 10.39
C PRO A 243 -0.54 -0.31 11.68
N LEU A 244 -1.53 -1.20 11.62
CA LEU A 244 -2.06 -1.95 12.75
C LEU A 244 -1.48 -3.38 12.80
N ASP A 245 -1.38 -3.94 13.98
CA ASP A 245 -1.16 -5.37 14.13
C ASP A 245 -2.39 -6.16 13.63
N PRO A 246 -2.20 -7.38 13.09
CA PRO A 246 -3.28 -8.12 12.45
C PRO A 246 -4.48 -8.41 13.36
N GLY A 247 -4.26 -8.47 14.68
CA GLY A 247 -5.33 -8.68 15.68
C GLY A 247 -6.23 -7.48 15.90
N ASP A 248 -5.74 -6.26 15.62
CA ASP A 248 -6.44 -5.02 15.94
C ASP A 248 -7.38 -4.56 14.81
N LEU A 249 -7.19 -5.07 13.58
CA LEU A 249 -7.89 -4.60 12.40
C LEU A 249 -9.42 -4.70 12.50
N ILE A 250 -9.95 -5.79 13.05
CA ILE A 250 -11.40 -5.99 13.16
C ILE A 250 -12.02 -5.04 14.18
N GLY A 251 -11.35 -4.83 15.31
CA GLY A 251 -11.76 -3.85 16.32
C GLY A 251 -11.77 -2.45 15.74
N TRP A 252 -10.70 -2.08 15.05
CA TRP A 252 -10.57 -0.82 14.36
C TRP A 252 -11.68 -0.60 13.31
N ASP A 253 -11.98 -1.58 12.44
CA ASP A 253 -13.01 -1.44 11.39
C ASP A 253 -14.39 -1.14 11.99
N ARG A 254 -14.74 -1.79 13.11
CA ARG A 254 -16.01 -1.55 13.81
C ARG A 254 -16.10 -0.13 14.37
N GLU A 255 -15.03 0.35 15.01
CA GLU A 255 -15.02 1.68 15.62
C GLU A 255 -14.90 2.78 14.56
N PHE A 256 -14.10 2.57 13.51
CA PHE A 256 -13.95 3.54 12.44
C PHE A 256 -15.26 3.81 11.69
N LYS A 257 -16.04 2.77 11.42
CA LYS A 257 -17.39 2.93 10.80
C LYS A 257 -18.31 3.83 11.59
N LYS A 258 -18.22 3.81 12.92
CA LYS A 258 -19.03 4.70 13.79
C LYS A 258 -18.51 6.14 13.73
N ARG A 259 -17.21 6.32 13.61
CA ARG A 259 -16.53 7.63 13.59
C ARG A 259 -16.64 8.34 12.23
N TRP A 260 -16.76 7.59 11.14
CA TRP A 260 -16.72 8.13 9.78
C TRP A 260 -17.68 9.29 9.51
N PRO A 261 -19.00 9.23 9.91
CA PRO A 261 -19.90 10.34 9.69
C PRO A 261 -19.44 11.65 10.37
N ALA A 262 -18.87 11.54 11.57
CA ALA A 262 -18.35 12.69 12.29
C ALA A 262 -17.12 13.33 11.62
N LEU A 263 -16.24 12.54 10.97
CA LEU A 263 -15.09 13.06 10.22
C LEU A 263 -15.49 13.95 9.03
N LEU A 264 -16.70 13.78 8.53
CA LEU A 264 -17.23 14.50 7.37
C LEU A 264 -18.17 15.66 7.75
N SER A 265 -18.55 15.80 9.02
CA SER A 265 -19.40 16.89 9.50
C SER A 265 -18.59 18.16 9.76
N ASP A 266 -19.26 19.33 9.69
CA ASP A 266 -18.60 20.61 10.01
C ASP A 266 -18.29 20.78 11.51
N GLU A 267 -18.93 19.99 12.37
CA GLU A 267 -18.72 19.97 13.82
C GLU A 267 -17.40 19.26 14.23
N SER A 268 -16.72 18.61 13.29
CA SER A 268 -15.52 17.81 13.58
C SER A 268 -14.31 18.62 14.04
N LEU A 269 -14.27 19.94 13.84
CA LEU A 269 -13.15 20.79 14.26
C LEU A 269 -13.02 20.94 15.78
N GLU A 270 -14.12 20.83 16.54
CA GLU A 270 -14.11 20.97 18.00
C GLU A 270 -13.77 19.65 18.73
N LEU A 271 -14.06 18.50 18.12
CA LEU A 271 -13.91 17.17 18.75
C LEU A 271 -12.50 16.56 18.62
N TRP A 272 -11.62 17.12 17.79
CA TRP A 272 -10.36 16.46 17.41
C TRP A 272 -9.09 17.13 17.91
N GLY A 273 -9.18 18.28 18.57
CA GLY A 273 -8.02 18.95 19.21
C GLY A 273 -7.27 18.06 20.22
N ASP A 274 -7.95 17.08 20.82
CA ASP A 274 -7.37 16.20 21.83
C ASP A 274 -6.73 14.92 21.24
N VAL A 275 -7.14 14.47 20.04
CA VAL A 275 -6.61 13.23 19.42
C VAL A 275 -5.29 13.47 18.69
N GLU A 276 -5.06 14.69 18.16
CA GLU A 276 -3.77 15.06 17.55
C GLU A 276 -2.65 15.05 18.61
N ALA A 277 -2.95 15.42 19.87
CA ALA A 277 -1.98 15.44 20.95
C ALA A 277 -1.48 14.05 21.36
N ASP A 278 -2.31 13.01 21.27
CA ASP A 278 -1.95 11.63 21.64
C ASP A 278 -1.19 10.89 20.53
N THR A 279 -1.51 11.16 19.28
CA THR A 279 -0.82 10.54 18.13
C THR A 279 0.60 11.07 17.95
N LEU A 280 0.84 12.35 18.32
CA LEU A 280 2.16 12.97 18.29
C LEU A 280 3.08 12.51 19.44
N ARG A 281 2.53 11.99 20.54
CA ARG A 281 3.32 11.46 21.68
C ARG A 281 3.83 10.03 21.49
N GLN A 282 3.38 9.33 20.44
CA GLN A 282 3.82 7.95 20.13
C GLN A 282 4.81 7.88 18.95
N ARG A 283 5.39 9.03 18.55
CA ARG A 283 6.44 9.12 17.51
C ARG A 283 7.85 8.99 18.10
#